data_1d0495cac9ee2c8ecf923b1c113633a4
#
_entry.id   1d0495cac9ee2c8ecf923b1c113633a4
#
_cell.length_a   1.000
_cell.length_b   1.000
_cell.length_c   1.000
_cell.angle_alpha   90.00
_cell.angle_beta   90.00
_cell.angle_gamma   90.00
#
_symmetry.space_group_name_H-M   'P 1'
#
loop_
_entity.id
_entity.type
_entity.pdbx_description
1 polymer ?
#
loop_
_entity_poly.entity_id
_entity_poly.type
_entity_poly.pdbx_seq_one_letter_code
_entity_poly.pdbx_strand_id
1 'polypeptide(L)'
;MNAYANALLYAIPAFVVLVLIEIAYGHFVKDQKYRFFDTLSSLSSGVTNVLKDSLGLALVLISYPFLVSQLALTQTPSGWPTWVIAFIAIDFAGYWNHRLSHHVNLFWNSHVIHHSSEEFNLACALRQSISNLIGYTAILLLPAALLGVPYQVIAVLAPLHLFGQFWYHTQHIGKLGWLEYILITPSQHRVHHAINKEYIDKNLGQIFSVWDRLFGTFQEELDEVPPRYGVLKPALTYNPLWINFQHFYNLAFDAWHAKSWIDKMRIWFMPTGWRPADVAARFERSIIEDVYAYQKYHPKETSSRKIIVFIQFLLAIGLLLYFFSQFSSLETEIQLLMGGLIFLMVMGYSSLMDGSKWALFFEGIRLLYLLALYILVPTFFSDLALPFPLLIGISSLSAIATKVSLSNE
;
A
#
# COMPACT_ATOMS: atom_id res chain seq x y z
N MET A 1 -18.83 -5.81 -3.96
CA MET A 1 -18.00 -6.46 -2.92
C MET A 1 -17.74 -7.94 -3.24
N ASN A 2 -18.76 -8.77 -3.43
CA ASN A 2 -18.57 -10.22 -3.69
C ASN A 2 -17.69 -10.55 -4.89
N ALA A 3 -17.86 -9.84 -6.02
CA ALA A 3 -17.03 -10.04 -7.21
C ALA A 3 -15.56 -9.70 -6.96
N TYR A 4 -15.29 -8.67 -6.15
CA TYR A 4 -13.95 -8.28 -5.75
C TYR A 4 -13.29 -9.33 -4.84
N ALA A 5 -13.99 -9.80 -3.80
CA ALA A 5 -13.50 -10.88 -2.93
C ALA A 5 -13.19 -12.16 -3.71
N ASN A 6 -14.07 -12.54 -4.64
CA ASN A 6 -13.84 -13.69 -5.51
C ASN A 6 -12.62 -13.53 -6.42
N ALA A 7 -12.38 -12.33 -6.98
CA ALA A 7 -11.21 -12.06 -7.78
C ALA A 7 -9.90 -12.16 -6.96
N LEU A 8 -9.93 -11.75 -5.69
CA LEU A 8 -8.78 -11.85 -4.79
C LEU A 8 -8.37 -13.29 -4.46
N LEU A 9 -9.29 -14.25 -4.46
CA LEU A 9 -8.95 -15.67 -4.28
C LEU A 9 -7.98 -16.22 -5.34
N TYR A 10 -7.99 -15.62 -6.54
CA TYR A 10 -7.07 -15.97 -7.63
C TYR A 10 -5.90 -15.00 -7.70
N ALA A 11 -6.14 -13.72 -7.49
CA ALA A 11 -5.12 -12.70 -7.62
C ALA A 11 -4.03 -12.81 -6.53
N ILE A 12 -4.40 -13.07 -5.26
CA ILE A 12 -3.43 -13.17 -4.17
C ILE A 12 -2.44 -14.33 -4.41
N PRO A 13 -2.87 -15.59 -4.68
CA PRO A 13 -1.93 -16.66 -5.02
C PRO A 13 -1.09 -16.36 -6.26
N ALA A 14 -1.67 -15.76 -7.31
CA ALA A 14 -0.95 -15.40 -8.52
C ALA A 14 0.19 -14.38 -8.24
N PHE A 15 -0.08 -13.32 -7.48
CA PHE A 15 0.95 -12.36 -7.07
C PHE A 15 2.04 -13.00 -6.22
N VAL A 16 1.67 -13.86 -5.26
CA VAL A 16 2.65 -14.59 -4.44
C VAL A 16 3.55 -15.45 -5.32
N VAL A 17 3.00 -16.17 -6.29
CA VAL A 17 3.79 -16.99 -7.24
C VAL A 17 4.74 -16.11 -8.06
N LEU A 18 4.29 -14.96 -8.57
CA LEU A 18 5.16 -14.04 -9.33
C LEU A 18 6.29 -13.48 -8.47
N VAL A 19 6.01 -13.10 -7.22
CA VAL A 19 7.05 -12.67 -6.26
C VAL A 19 8.05 -13.80 -5.98
N LEU A 20 7.58 -15.02 -5.80
CA LEU A 20 8.47 -16.18 -5.59
C LEU A 20 9.34 -16.49 -6.82
N ILE A 21 8.79 -16.35 -8.02
CA ILE A 21 9.54 -16.48 -9.28
C ILE A 21 10.63 -15.42 -9.37
N GLU A 22 10.30 -14.16 -9.07
CA GLU A 22 11.29 -13.07 -9.05
C GLU A 22 12.40 -13.32 -8.02
N ILE A 23 12.04 -13.72 -6.79
CA ILE A 23 13.02 -14.06 -5.74
C ILE A 23 13.94 -15.21 -6.20
N ALA A 24 13.34 -16.27 -6.77
CA ALA A 24 14.12 -17.40 -7.28
C ALA A 24 15.07 -16.98 -8.41
N TYR A 25 14.58 -16.20 -9.38
CA TYR A 25 15.40 -15.67 -10.47
C TYR A 25 16.51 -14.76 -9.93
N GLY A 26 16.19 -13.84 -9.04
CA GLY A 26 17.17 -12.95 -8.44
C GLY A 26 18.24 -13.69 -7.66
N HIS A 27 17.85 -14.69 -6.87
CA HIS A 27 18.79 -15.49 -6.06
C HIS A 27 19.68 -16.40 -6.91
N PHE A 28 19.09 -17.16 -7.84
CA PHE A 28 19.84 -18.19 -8.60
C PHE A 28 20.56 -17.65 -9.84
N VAL A 29 20.08 -16.54 -10.44
CA VAL A 29 20.59 -16.04 -11.73
C VAL A 29 21.34 -14.72 -11.58
N LYS A 30 20.95 -13.86 -10.62
CA LYS A 30 21.49 -12.48 -10.47
C LYS A 30 22.27 -12.24 -9.19
N ASP A 31 22.45 -13.26 -8.33
CA ASP A 31 23.06 -13.13 -6.99
C ASP A 31 22.49 -11.99 -6.15
N GLN A 32 21.20 -11.72 -6.32
CA GLN A 32 20.49 -10.69 -5.58
C GLN A 32 20.01 -11.23 -4.24
N LYS A 33 20.25 -10.44 -3.18
CA LYS A 33 19.78 -10.76 -1.83
C LYS A 33 18.49 -10.00 -1.54
N TYR A 34 17.43 -10.74 -1.25
CA TYR A 34 16.14 -10.18 -0.81
C TYR A 34 16.12 -10.03 0.70
N ARG A 35 15.61 -8.90 1.17
CA ARG A 35 15.44 -8.65 2.62
C ARG A 35 14.11 -9.24 3.07
N PHE A 36 14.21 -10.29 3.89
CA PHE A 36 13.07 -11.11 4.30
C PHE A 36 11.95 -10.29 4.94
N PHE A 37 12.26 -9.45 5.94
CA PHE A 37 11.25 -8.66 6.63
C PHE A 37 10.68 -7.52 5.77
N ASP A 38 11.46 -6.94 4.86
CA ASP A 38 10.94 -5.94 3.92
C ASP A 38 9.91 -6.56 2.96
N THR A 39 10.23 -7.74 2.42
CA THR A 39 9.29 -8.52 1.59
C THR A 39 8.00 -8.85 2.34
N LEU A 40 8.10 -9.36 3.57
CA LEU A 40 6.91 -9.67 4.38
C LEU A 40 6.12 -8.41 4.76
N SER A 41 6.78 -7.28 5.04
CA SER A 41 6.12 -5.99 5.28
C SER A 41 5.32 -5.54 4.05
N SER A 42 5.89 -5.69 2.86
CA SER A 42 5.23 -5.37 1.60
C SER A 42 3.96 -6.22 1.38
N LEU A 43 4.07 -7.52 1.55
CA LEU A 43 2.94 -8.45 1.44
C LEU A 43 1.88 -8.18 2.53
N SER A 44 2.30 -7.87 3.76
CA SER A 44 1.40 -7.55 4.88
C SER A 44 0.62 -6.26 4.64
N SER A 45 1.25 -5.28 4.00
CA SER A 45 0.60 -4.04 3.56
C SER A 45 -0.50 -4.33 2.55
N GLY A 46 -0.25 -5.24 1.59
CA GLY A 46 -1.26 -5.74 0.67
C GLY A 46 -2.43 -6.41 1.39
N VAL A 47 -2.17 -7.25 2.39
CA VAL A 47 -3.22 -7.90 3.21
C VAL A 47 -4.12 -6.85 3.87
N THR A 48 -3.55 -5.83 4.53
CA THR A 48 -4.35 -4.78 5.20
C THR A 48 -5.14 -3.94 4.21
N ASN A 49 -4.58 -3.67 3.03
CA ASN A 49 -5.28 -2.92 1.99
C ASN A 49 -6.48 -3.69 1.42
N VAL A 50 -6.31 -4.97 1.05
CA VAL A 50 -7.43 -5.76 0.50
C VAL A 50 -8.53 -5.98 1.52
N LEU A 51 -8.21 -6.07 2.82
CA LEU A 51 -9.20 -6.08 3.89
C LEU A 51 -9.99 -4.77 3.93
N LYS A 52 -9.33 -3.62 3.94
CA LYS A 52 -9.96 -2.31 3.93
C LYS A 52 -10.92 -2.16 2.73
N ASP A 53 -10.48 -2.54 1.54
CA ASP A 53 -11.25 -2.39 0.31
C ASP A 53 -12.43 -3.39 0.26
N SER A 54 -12.22 -4.65 0.67
CA SER A 54 -13.28 -5.67 0.72
C SER A 54 -14.36 -5.33 1.73
N LEU A 55 -14.01 -4.71 2.84
CA LEU A 55 -14.93 -4.27 3.89
C LEU A 55 -15.58 -2.90 3.60
N GLY A 56 -15.20 -2.24 2.50
CA GLY A 56 -15.78 -0.94 2.11
C GLY A 56 -15.52 0.19 3.10
N LEU A 57 -14.34 0.19 3.75
CA LEU A 57 -14.02 1.13 4.82
C LEU A 57 -13.64 2.55 4.34
N ALA A 58 -13.69 2.81 3.03
CA ALA A 58 -13.43 4.15 2.49
C ALA A 58 -14.73 4.93 2.28
N LEU A 59 -14.74 6.18 2.75
CA LEU A 59 -15.84 7.12 2.49
C LEU A 59 -15.68 7.68 1.06
N VAL A 60 -16.65 7.41 0.20
CA VAL A 60 -16.69 7.96 -1.16
C VAL A 60 -17.39 9.31 -1.12
N LEU A 61 -16.65 10.41 -1.33
CA LEU A 61 -17.21 11.77 -1.34
C LEU A 61 -18.06 12.02 -2.59
N ILE A 62 -17.58 11.59 -3.75
CA ILE A 62 -18.26 11.70 -5.03
C ILE A 62 -18.07 10.40 -5.78
N SER A 63 -19.18 9.81 -6.25
CA SER A 63 -19.11 8.61 -7.07
C SER A 63 -19.04 8.93 -8.56
N TYR A 64 -18.33 8.12 -9.32
CA TYR A 64 -18.27 8.30 -10.77
C TYR A 64 -19.66 8.18 -11.47
N PRO A 65 -20.57 7.24 -11.08
CA PRO A 65 -21.93 7.20 -11.60
C PRO A 65 -22.70 8.51 -11.39
N PHE A 66 -22.52 9.17 -10.23
CA PHE A 66 -23.14 10.48 -9.98
C PHE A 66 -22.60 11.54 -10.95
N LEU A 67 -21.27 11.62 -11.14
CA LEU A 67 -20.67 12.57 -12.08
C LEU A 67 -21.22 12.39 -13.50
N VAL A 68 -21.27 11.16 -13.99
CA VAL A 68 -21.82 10.88 -15.33
C VAL A 68 -23.29 11.30 -15.42
N SER A 69 -24.11 10.95 -14.43
CA SER A 69 -25.54 11.25 -14.45
C SER A 69 -25.86 12.75 -14.46
N GLN A 70 -24.98 13.56 -13.86
CA GLN A 70 -25.20 15.01 -13.75
C GLN A 70 -24.47 15.83 -14.81
N LEU A 71 -23.33 15.34 -15.35
CA LEU A 71 -22.41 16.18 -16.11
C LEU A 71 -22.14 15.68 -17.52
N ALA A 72 -22.65 14.52 -17.91
CA ALA A 72 -22.41 14.00 -19.27
C ALA A 72 -22.99 14.95 -20.35
N LEU A 73 -22.12 15.46 -21.21
CA LEU A 73 -22.48 16.32 -22.33
C LEU A 73 -22.80 15.54 -23.59
N THR A 74 -22.28 14.31 -23.67
CA THR A 74 -22.44 13.41 -24.83
C THR A 74 -22.69 11.99 -24.32
N GLN A 75 -22.95 11.09 -25.27
CA GLN A 75 -22.90 9.65 -25.01
C GLN A 75 -21.77 9.08 -25.85
N THR A 76 -20.86 8.36 -25.23
CA THR A 76 -19.79 7.68 -25.97
C THR A 76 -20.39 6.60 -26.89
N PRO A 77 -19.84 6.39 -28.10
CA PRO A 77 -20.29 5.35 -28.98
C PRO A 77 -20.12 3.98 -28.34
N SER A 78 -21.00 3.03 -28.66
CA SER A 78 -20.86 1.64 -28.21
C SER A 78 -19.62 0.98 -28.84
N GLY A 79 -19.01 0.01 -28.15
CA GLY A 79 -17.91 -0.80 -28.66
C GLY A 79 -16.53 -0.34 -28.23
N TRP A 80 -15.50 -0.80 -28.95
CA TRP A 80 -14.10 -0.63 -28.57
C TRP A 80 -13.63 0.85 -28.41
N PRO A 81 -14.14 1.87 -29.13
CA PRO A 81 -13.70 3.25 -28.93
C PRO A 81 -13.93 3.75 -27.49
N THR A 82 -15.07 3.38 -26.88
CA THR A 82 -15.37 3.73 -25.48
C THR A 82 -14.35 3.16 -24.52
N TRP A 83 -13.89 1.92 -24.75
CA TRP A 83 -12.86 1.30 -23.93
C TRP A 83 -11.51 2.01 -24.05
N VAL A 84 -11.13 2.44 -25.25
CA VAL A 84 -9.91 3.23 -25.47
C VAL A 84 -10.00 4.60 -24.76
N ILE A 85 -11.11 5.31 -24.94
CA ILE A 85 -11.35 6.60 -24.28
C ILE A 85 -11.30 6.43 -22.77
N ALA A 86 -11.97 5.41 -22.23
CA ALA A 86 -11.98 5.11 -20.81
C ALA A 86 -10.58 4.80 -20.28
N PHE A 87 -9.79 3.99 -21.00
CA PHE A 87 -8.43 3.63 -20.61
C PHE A 87 -7.52 4.86 -20.56
N ILE A 88 -7.55 5.72 -21.59
CA ILE A 88 -6.78 6.97 -21.64
C ILE A 88 -7.20 7.90 -20.49
N ALA A 89 -8.51 8.02 -20.23
CA ALA A 89 -9.02 8.87 -19.16
C ALA A 89 -8.63 8.37 -17.76
N ILE A 90 -8.64 7.05 -17.54
CA ILE A 90 -8.17 6.43 -16.29
C ILE A 90 -6.67 6.72 -16.11
N ASP A 91 -5.88 6.55 -17.15
CA ASP A 91 -4.43 6.75 -17.08
C ASP A 91 -4.08 8.22 -16.82
N PHE A 92 -4.77 9.14 -17.49
CA PHE A 92 -4.66 10.58 -17.26
C PHE A 92 -5.06 10.98 -15.83
N ALA A 93 -6.20 10.48 -15.34
CA ALA A 93 -6.65 10.71 -13.97
C ALA A 93 -5.64 10.12 -12.95
N GLY A 94 -5.10 8.95 -13.28
CA GLY A 94 -4.06 8.28 -12.50
C GLY A 94 -2.78 9.11 -12.40
N TYR A 95 -2.29 9.68 -13.50
CA TYR A 95 -1.16 10.59 -13.51
C TYR A 95 -1.38 11.79 -12.57
N TRP A 96 -2.52 12.45 -12.66
CA TRP A 96 -2.82 13.60 -11.80
C TRP A 96 -3.00 13.22 -10.33
N ASN A 97 -3.66 12.08 -10.04
CA ASN A 97 -3.75 11.56 -8.68
C ASN A 97 -2.36 11.30 -8.10
N HIS A 98 -1.49 10.67 -8.88
CA HIS A 98 -0.13 10.34 -8.51
C HIS A 98 0.70 11.62 -8.27
N ARG A 99 0.61 12.58 -9.19
CA ARG A 99 1.27 13.88 -9.05
C ARG A 99 0.81 14.65 -7.82
N LEU A 100 -0.48 14.70 -7.55
CA LEU A 100 -1.02 15.33 -6.34
C LEU A 100 -0.53 14.60 -5.08
N SER A 101 -0.46 13.28 -5.12
CA SER A 101 0.03 12.47 -3.99
C SER A 101 1.50 12.76 -3.68
N HIS A 102 2.32 13.08 -4.66
CA HIS A 102 3.73 13.48 -4.45
C HIS A 102 3.89 14.93 -4.00
N HIS A 103 3.06 15.84 -4.51
CA HIS A 103 3.28 17.27 -4.34
C HIS A 103 2.50 17.92 -3.19
N VAL A 104 1.54 17.21 -2.56
CA VAL A 104 0.67 17.78 -1.52
C VAL A 104 0.75 16.94 -0.25
N ASN A 105 1.10 17.60 0.87
CA ASN A 105 1.31 16.94 2.16
C ASN A 105 0.19 15.95 2.54
N LEU A 106 -1.07 16.35 2.41
CA LEU A 106 -2.20 15.50 2.78
C LEU A 106 -2.30 14.25 1.91
N PHE A 107 -2.10 14.41 0.60
CA PHE A 107 -2.22 13.30 -0.34
C PHE A 107 -1.00 12.36 -0.31
N TRP A 108 0.19 12.88 0.01
CA TRP A 108 1.37 12.05 0.25
C TRP A 108 1.13 10.99 1.32
N ASN A 109 0.29 11.27 2.33
CA ASN A 109 -0.06 10.30 3.35
C ASN A 109 -0.63 8.99 2.78
N SER A 110 -1.38 9.08 1.69
CA SER A 110 -1.94 7.89 1.04
C SER A 110 -0.95 7.16 0.12
N HIS A 111 0.21 7.77 -0.17
CA HIS A 111 1.18 7.23 -1.14
C HIS A 111 2.54 6.90 -0.52
N VAL A 112 2.89 7.53 0.60
CA VAL A 112 4.17 7.31 1.30
C VAL A 112 4.45 5.84 1.62
N ILE A 113 3.40 5.04 1.91
CA ILE A 113 3.56 3.62 2.18
C ILE A 113 4.12 2.87 0.96
N HIS A 114 3.68 3.22 -0.25
CA HIS A 114 4.14 2.62 -1.49
C HIS A 114 5.64 2.85 -1.70
N HIS A 115 6.13 4.07 -1.41
CA HIS A 115 7.54 4.43 -1.48
C HIS A 115 8.37 4.02 -0.28
N SER A 116 7.77 3.52 0.81
CA SER A 116 8.47 3.26 2.06
C SER A 116 9.38 2.02 2.03
N SER A 117 9.28 1.15 1.01
CA SER A 117 10.22 0.05 0.84
C SER A 117 11.61 0.58 0.47
N GLU A 118 12.63 0.13 1.19
CA GLU A 118 14.03 0.40 0.86
C GLU A 118 14.59 -0.62 -0.13
N GLU A 119 13.73 -1.51 -0.62
CA GLU A 119 13.99 -2.48 -1.69
C GLU A 119 13.05 -2.19 -2.87
N PHE A 120 13.49 -2.58 -4.06
CA PHE A 120 12.68 -2.47 -5.27
C PHE A 120 12.55 -3.83 -5.93
N ASN A 121 11.38 -4.42 -5.86
CA ASN A 121 11.05 -5.75 -6.37
C ASN A 121 9.53 -5.89 -6.50
N LEU A 122 9.03 -7.00 -7.07
CA LEU A 122 7.58 -7.19 -7.24
C LEU A 122 6.79 -7.15 -5.93
N ALA A 123 7.41 -7.49 -4.79
CA ALA A 123 6.71 -7.40 -3.50
C ALA A 123 6.40 -5.94 -3.12
N CYS A 124 7.27 -4.97 -3.45
CA CYS A 124 7.01 -3.57 -3.10
C CYS A 124 5.80 -2.98 -3.84
N ALA A 125 5.43 -3.51 -5.01
CA ALA A 125 4.20 -3.15 -5.69
C ALA A 125 2.93 -3.40 -4.84
N LEU A 126 3.00 -4.36 -3.92
CA LEU A 126 1.91 -4.72 -3.02
C LEU A 126 1.84 -3.85 -1.75
N ARG A 127 2.77 -2.92 -1.56
CA ARG A 127 2.66 -1.88 -0.53
C ARG A 127 1.58 -0.88 -0.90
N GLN A 128 0.37 -1.13 -0.41
CA GLN A 128 -0.82 -0.33 -0.69
C GLN A 128 -1.37 0.31 0.58
N SER A 129 -2.09 1.42 0.41
CA SER A 129 -2.50 2.28 1.51
C SER A 129 -3.79 1.86 2.20
N ILE A 130 -3.75 1.79 3.53
CA ILE A 130 -4.96 1.79 4.37
C ILE A 130 -5.35 3.20 4.84
N SER A 131 -4.48 4.19 4.68
CA SER A 131 -4.77 5.59 5.04
C SER A 131 -5.57 6.34 3.97
N ASN A 132 -5.76 5.76 2.79
CA ASN A 132 -6.67 6.28 1.78
C ASN A 132 -8.14 5.95 2.16
N LEU A 133 -8.64 6.67 3.15
CA LEU A 133 -10.01 6.49 3.69
C LEU A 133 -11.04 7.40 3.03
N ILE A 134 -10.61 8.34 2.17
CA ILE A 134 -11.49 9.28 1.49
C ILE A 134 -11.30 9.12 -0.01
N GLY A 135 -12.33 8.60 -0.68
CA GLY A 135 -12.36 8.43 -2.13
C GLY A 135 -12.74 9.72 -2.84
N TYR A 136 -11.76 10.44 -3.36
CA TYR A 136 -11.92 11.67 -4.16
C TYR A 136 -11.54 11.48 -5.63
N THR A 137 -10.93 10.37 -6.00
CA THR A 137 -10.34 10.14 -7.33
C THR A 137 -11.35 10.18 -8.47
N ALA A 138 -12.64 9.96 -8.19
CA ALA A 138 -13.70 10.11 -9.18
C ALA A 138 -13.75 11.52 -9.78
N ILE A 139 -13.34 12.57 -9.04
CA ILE A 139 -13.27 13.95 -9.53
C ILE A 139 -12.26 14.07 -10.69
N LEU A 140 -11.16 13.32 -10.62
CA LEU A 140 -10.13 13.32 -11.65
C LEU A 140 -10.59 12.62 -12.94
N LEU A 141 -11.64 11.80 -12.87
CA LEU A 141 -12.32 11.20 -14.01
C LEU A 141 -13.37 12.12 -14.65
N LEU A 142 -13.43 13.40 -14.25
CA LEU A 142 -14.35 14.37 -14.82
C LEU A 142 -14.30 14.42 -16.37
N PRO A 143 -13.14 14.37 -17.06
CA PRO A 143 -13.12 14.32 -18.52
C PRO A 143 -13.89 13.12 -19.09
N ALA A 144 -13.75 11.93 -18.50
CA ALA A 144 -14.50 10.75 -18.90
C ALA A 144 -16.00 10.90 -18.64
N ALA A 145 -16.38 11.52 -17.49
CA ALA A 145 -17.78 11.76 -17.14
C ALA A 145 -18.44 12.75 -18.13
N LEU A 146 -17.75 13.82 -18.51
CA LEU A 146 -18.23 14.79 -19.50
C LEU A 146 -18.46 14.15 -20.86
N LEU A 147 -17.60 13.22 -21.26
CA LEU A 147 -17.74 12.44 -22.49
C LEU A 147 -18.82 11.36 -22.39
N GLY A 148 -19.44 11.14 -21.23
CA GLY A 148 -20.49 10.14 -21.01
C GLY A 148 -19.99 8.70 -21.05
N VAL A 149 -18.74 8.43 -20.62
CA VAL A 149 -18.21 7.07 -20.54
C VAL A 149 -18.99 6.28 -19.48
N PRO A 150 -19.55 5.11 -19.81
CA PRO A 150 -20.33 4.33 -18.86
C PRO A 150 -19.51 3.87 -17.66
N TYR A 151 -20.08 3.91 -16.45
CA TYR A 151 -19.39 3.50 -15.22
C TYR A 151 -18.97 2.02 -15.24
N GLN A 152 -19.71 1.16 -15.94
CA GLN A 152 -19.40 -0.26 -16.08
C GLN A 152 -18.04 -0.48 -16.77
N VAL A 153 -17.71 0.36 -17.77
CA VAL A 153 -16.43 0.31 -18.47
C VAL A 153 -15.30 0.73 -17.52
N ILE A 154 -15.49 1.82 -16.77
CA ILE A 154 -14.52 2.28 -15.76
C ILE A 154 -14.34 1.21 -14.67
N ALA A 155 -15.42 0.60 -14.19
CA ALA A 155 -15.39 -0.43 -13.14
C ALA A 155 -14.60 -1.69 -13.54
N VAL A 156 -14.59 -2.03 -14.83
CA VAL A 156 -13.79 -3.16 -15.34
C VAL A 156 -12.36 -2.74 -15.62
N LEU A 157 -12.16 -1.57 -16.23
CA LEU A 157 -10.81 -1.14 -16.64
C LEU A 157 -9.93 -0.69 -15.47
N ALA A 158 -10.48 -0.04 -14.46
CA ALA A 158 -9.66 0.52 -13.38
C ALA A 158 -8.85 -0.57 -12.61
N PRO A 159 -9.42 -1.72 -12.21
CA PRO A 159 -8.62 -2.81 -11.62
C PRO A 159 -7.60 -3.40 -12.61
N LEU A 160 -7.94 -3.55 -13.89
CA LEU A 160 -7.02 -4.07 -14.91
C LEU A 160 -5.85 -3.10 -15.16
N HIS A 161 -6.14 -1.81 -15.16
CA HIS A 161 -5.15 -0.75 -15.28
C HIS A 161 -4.18 -0.75 -14.08
N LEU A 162 -4.70 -0.93 -12.85
CA LEU A 162 -3.87 -1.06 -11.65
C LEU A 162 -3.03 -2.36 -11.69
N PHE A 163 -3.62 -3.47 -12.11
CA PHE A 163 -2.90 -4.73 -12.29
C PHE A 163 -1.75 -4.60 -13.30
N GLY A 164 -2.01 -3.86 -14.40
CA GLY A 164 -1.01 -3.58 -15.43
C GLY A 164 0.22 -2.81 -14.93
N GLN A 165 0.18 -2.27 -13.70
CA GLN A 165 1.30 -1.54 -13.09
C GLN A 165 2.22 -2.42 -12.25
N PHE A 166 1.85 -3.67 -12.01
CA PHE A 166 2.64 -4.58 -11.16
C PHE A 166 3.98 -4.95 -11.77
N TRP A 167 4.03 -5.26 -13.06
CA TRP A 167 5.19 -5.87 -13.74
C TRP A 167 6.45 -5.00 -13.76
N TYR A 168 6.32 -3.68 -13.68
CA TYR A 168 7.45 -2.78 -13.76
C TYR A 168 8.18 -2.54 -12.42
N HIS A 169 7.70 -3.13 -11.32
CA HIS A 169 8.38 -3.08 -10.02
C HIS A 169 9.50 -4.13 -9.91
N THR A 170 10.45 -4.10 -10.83
CA THR A 170 11.56 -5.06 -10.81
C THR A 170 12.88 -4.43 -11.24
N GLN A 171 13.97 -4.94 -10.65
CA GLN A 171 15.34 -4.57 -11.04
C GLN A 171 15.89 -5.45 -12.18
N HIS A 172 15.19 -6.50 -12.60
CA HIS A 172 15.70 -7.48 -13.54
C HIS A 172 15.53 -7.08 -15.00
N ILE A 173 14.71 -6.08 -15.29
CA ILE A 173 14.48 -5.56 -16.64
C ILE A 173 15.17 -4.20 -16.77
N GLY A 174 16.08 -4.08 -17.71
CA GLY A 174 16.79 -2.84 -18.04
C GLY A 174 15.94 -1.85 -18.84
N LYS A 175 16.61 -0.87 -19.46
CA LYS A 175 15.97 0.08 -20.37
C LYS A 175 15.39 -0.62 -21.59
N LEU A 176 14.14 -0.27 -21.98
CA LEU A 176 13.41 -0.88 -23.09
C LEU A 176 13.42 0.00 -24.36
N GLY A 177 14.31 0.98 -24.41
CA GLY A 177 14.55 1.79 -25.59
C GLY A 177 13.33 2.62 -26.01
N TRP A 178 12.89 2.46 -27.29
CA TRP A 178 11.80 3.29 -27.83
C TRP A 178 10.45 3.11 -27.10
N LEU A 179 10.22 1.96 -26.44
CA LEU A 179 9.00 1.74 -25.65
C LEU A 179 8.86 2.76 -24.52
N GLU A 180 9.97 3.26 -23.99
CA GLU A 180 9.99 4.26 -22.89
C GLU A 180 9.47 5.65 -23.32
N TYR A 181 9.29 5.89 -24.62
CA TYR A 181 8.62 7.10 -25.09
C TYR A 181 7.10 7.04 -24.92
N ILE A 182 6.54 5.83 -24.83
CA ILE A 182 5.09 5.61 -24.77
C ILE A 182 4.67 5.04 -23.43
N LEU A 183 5.38 4.02 -22.94
CA LEU A 183 5.00 3.25 -21.75
C LEU A 183 5.95 3.51 -20.58
N ILE A 184 5.40 3.46 -19.37
CA ILE A 184 6.22 3.35 -18.15
C ILE A 184 6.85 1.96 -18.12
N THR A 185 8.17 1.94 -17.92
CA THR A 185 9.00 0.73 -17.90
C THR A 185 9.66 0.55 -16.54
N PRO A 186 10.25 -0.62 -16.24
CA PRO A 186 10.96 -0.82 -14.98
C PRO A 186 12.06 0.22 -14.73
N SER A 187 12.80 0.67 -15.75
CA SER A 187 13.83 1.69 -15.57
C SER A 187 13.25 3.04 -15.15
N GLN A 188 12.16 3.47 -15.77
CA GLN A 188 11.48 4.71 -15.40
C GLN A 188 10.84 4.63 -14.01
N HIS A 189 10.35 3.46 -13.62
CA HIS A 189 9.73 3.28 -12.32
C HIS A 189 10.76 3.12 -11.19
N ARG A 190 11.97 2.60 -11.48
CA ARG A 190 13.11 2.68 -10.55
C ARG A 190 13.49 4.13 -10.23
N VAL A 191 13.52 5.00 -11.23
CA VAL A 191 13.71 6.45 -11.05
C VAL A 191 12.63 7.03 -10.14
N HIS A 192 11.37 6.67 -10.39
CA HIS A 192 10.23 7.15 -9.62
C HIS A 192 10.32 6.78 -8.12
N HIS A 193 10.72 5.56 -7.79
CA HIS A 193 10.88 5.10 -6.42
C HIS A 193 12.18 5.53 -5.73
N ALA A 194 13.07 6.20 -6.47
CA ALA A 194 14.37 6.57 -5.93
C ALA A 194 14.35 7.89 -5.17
N ILE A 195 15.15 7.95 -4.10
CA ILE A 195 15.33 9.15 -3.24
C ILE A 195 16.56 9.99 -3.62
N ASN A 196 17.23 9.66 -4.73
CA ASN A 196 18.30 10.47 -5.27
C ASN A 196 17.75 11.84 -5.69
N LYS A 197 18.53 12.90 -5.49
CA LYS A 197 18.08 14.27 -5.74
C LYS A 197 17.58 14.50 -7.18
N GLU A 198 18.21 13.84 -8.14
CA GLU A 198 17.89 13.89 -9.57
C GLU A 198 16.53 13.26 -9.90
N TYR A 199 16.05 12.33 -9.04
CA TYR A 199 14.92 11.47 -9.27
C TYR A 199 13.66 11.85 -8.47
N ILE A 200 13.79 12.76 -7.50
CA ILE A 200 12.65 13.18 -6.67
C ILE A 200 11.53 13.75 -7.55
N ASP A 201 10.30 13.26 -7.34
CA ASP A 201 9.07 13.67 -8.01
C ASP A 201 9.12 13.52 -9.56
N LYS A 202 9.85 12.52 -10.04
CA LYS A 202 9.95 12.19 -11.46
C LYS A 202 9.14 10.95 -11.82
N ASN A 203 8.80 10.82 -13.12
CA ASN A 203 8.13 9.68 -13.74
C ASN A 203 6.84 9.28 -13.01
N LEU A 204 5.88 10.21 -12.96
CA LEU A 204 4.61 10.07 -12.25
C LEU A 204 3.51 9.38 -13.09
N GLY A 205 3.82 8.99 -14.34
CA GLY A 205 2.93 8.21 -15.20
C GLY A 205 2.59 6.85 -14.59
N GLN A 206 1.46 6.28 -15.01
CA GLN A 206 1.05 4.95 -14.56
C GLN A 206 1.28 3.88 -15.62
N ILE A 207 0.63 3.96 -16.78
CA ILE A 207 0.87 3.09 -17.92
C ILE A 207 1.61 3.87 -19.02
N PHE A 208 1.16 5.12 -19.30
CA PHE A 208 1.76 5.95 -20.33
C PHE A 208 2.77 6.95 -19.77
N SER A 209 4.02 6.90 -20.28
CA SER A 209 5.08 7.88 -19.99
C SER A 209 4.88 9.21 -20.73
N VAL A 210 3.94 9.27 -21.65
CA VAL A 210 3.61 10.47 -22.44
C VAL A 210 3.25 11.64 -21.54
N TRP A 211 2.55 11.39 -20.44
CA TRP A 211 2.16 12.43 -19.48
C TRP A 211 3.36 13.09 -18.81
N ASP A 212 4.38 12.30 -18.45
CA ASP A 212 5.60 12.82 -17.84
C ASP A 212 6.35 13.76 -18.78
N ARG A 213 6.41 13.41 -20.06
CA ARG A 213 7.02 14.26 -21.10
C ARG A 213 6.19 15.52 -21.33
N LEU A 214 4.87 15.39 -21.40
CA LEU A 214 3.95 16.50 -21.65
C LEU A 214 3.96 17.51 -20.49
N PHE A 215 4.03 17.03 -19.24
CA PHE A 215 3.94 17.87 -18.04
C PHE A 215 5.29 18.10 -17.34
N GLY A 216 6.42 17.70 -17.94
CA GLY A 216 7.78 18.04 -17.50
C GLY A 216 8.28 17.26 -16.29
N THR A 217 7.72 16.09 -16.04
CA THR A 217 8.13 15.21 -14.92
C THR A 217 9.00 14.03 -15.36
N PHE A 218 9.30 13.91 -16.66
CA PHE A 218 10.13 12.83 -17.18
C PHE A 218 11.59 12.96 -16.75
N GLN A 219 12.19 11.84 -16.34
CA GLN A 219 13.61 11.68 -16.08
C GLN A 219 14.06 10.28 -16.49
N GLU A 220 15.12 10.20 -17.29
CA GLU A 220 15.76 8.93 -17.62
C GLU A 220 16.58 8.41 -16.43
N GLU A 221 16.67 7.07 -16.29
CA GLU A 221 17.60 6.45 -15.36
C GLU A 221 19.04 6.67 -15.83
N LEU A 222 19.85 7.36 -15.02
CA LEU A 222 21.22 7.72 -15.33
C LEU A 222 22.17 6.61 -14.88
N ASP A 223 23.10 6.21 -15.74
CA ASP A 223 24.04 5.13 -15.44
C ASP A 223 25.01 5.50 -14.29
N GLU A 224 25.34 6.79 -14.18
CA GLU A 224 26.22 7.35 -13.13
C GLU A 224 25.48 7.63 -11.79
N VAL A 225 24.16 7.53 -11.77
CA VAL A 225 23.33 7.81 -10.58
C VAL A 225 22.49 6.57 -10.25
N PRO A 226 23.09 5.52 -9.65
CA PRO A 226 22.33 4.32 -9.32
C PRO A 226 21.22 4.60 -8.32
N PRO A 227 19.97 4.16 -8.58
CA PRO A 227 18.82 4.44 -7.73
C PRO A 227 19.00 3.93 -6.30
N ARG A 228 18.58 4.76 -5.32
CA ARG A 228 18.46 4.40 -3.91
C ARG A 228 17.00 4.55 -3.50
N TYR A 229 16.39 3.52 -2.95
CA TYR A 229 14.95 3.43 -2.70
C TYR A 229 14.57 3.76 -1.27
N GLY A 230 13.32 4.10 -1.07
CA GLY A 230 12.75 4.47 0.21
C GLY A 230 12.10 5.85 0.20
N VAL A 231 12.11 6.50 1.36
CA VAL A 231 11.65 7.88 1.54
C VAL A 231 12.68 8.67 2.34
N LEU A 232 12.83 9.97 2.06
CA LEU A 232 13.82 10.83 2.74
C LEU A 232 13.61 10.92 4.27
N LYS A 233 12.42 10.59 4.74
CA LYS A 233 12.08 10.46 6.18
C LYS A 233 11.55 9.05 6.44
N PRO A 234 12.43 8.04 6.58
CA PRO A 234 12.00 6.65 6.72
C PRO A 234 11.18 6.43 7.98
N ALA A 235 10.21 5.51 7.89
CA ALA A 235 9.34 5.17 9.01
C ALA A 235 10.06 4.37 10.10
N LEU A 236 11.19 3.72 9.76
CA LEU A 236 12.00 2.88 10.64
C LEU A 236 11.16 1.80 11.33
N THR A 237 10.30 1.15 10.58
CA THR A 237 9.42 0.07 11.03
C THR A 237 8.95 -0.79 9.86
N TYR A 238 8.61 -2.03 10.14
CA TYR A 238 7.91 -2.93 9.20
C TYR A 238 6.40 -2.98 9.44
N ASN A 239 5.90 -2.26 10.46
CA ASN A 239 4.48 -2.27 10.82
C ASN A 239 3.67 -1.39 9.83
N PRO A 240 2.76 -1.98 9.03
CA PRO A 240 2.02 -1.25 8.00
C PRO A 240 1.10 -0.17 8.56
N LEU A 241 0.59 -0.30 9.79
CA LEU A 241 -0.22 0.74 10.42
C LEU A 241 0.60 2.02 10.63
N TRP A 242 1.79 1.88 11.26
CA TRP A 242 2.63 3.03 11.53
C TRP A 242 3.15 3.68 10.26
N ILE A 243 3.59 2.89 9.28
CA ILE A 243 4.03 3.41 7.98
C ILE A 243 2.93 4.25 7.32
N ASN A 244 1.66 3.79 7.34
CA ASN A 244 0.53 4.50 6.74
C ASN A 244 0.18 5.82 7.45
N PHE A 245 0.32 5.89 8.78
CA PHE A 245 -0.19 7.03 9.54
C PHE A 245 0.90 7.93 10.13
N GLN A 246 2.18 7.57 10.04
CA GLN A 246 3.28 8.38 10.55
C GLN A 246 3.33 9.78 9.93
N HIS A 247 3.14 9.89 8.62
CA HIS A 247 3.16 11.20 7.96
C HIS A 247 1.98 12.06 8.42
N PHE A 248 0.77 11.49 8.50
CA PHE A 248 -0.41 12.17 9.03
C PHE A 248 -0.20 12.63 10.48
N TYR A 249 0.34 11.75 11.33
CA TYR A 249 0.71 12.10 12.70
C TYR A 249 1.67 13.28 12.73
N ASN A 250 2.67 13.29 11.88
CA ASN A 250 3.64 14.37 11.77
C ASN A 250 3.01 15.68 11.34
N LEU A 251 2.07 15.66 10.38
CA LEU A 251 1.31 16.86 9.97
C LEU A 251 0.43 17.37 11.10
N ALA A 252 -0.29 16.49 11.78
CA ALA A 252 -1.15 16.84 12.91
C ALA A 252 -0.32 17.43 14.07
N PHE A 253 0.84 16.84 14.36
CA PHE A 253 1.77 17.35 15.35
C PHE A 253 2.25 18.77 15.00
N ASP A 254 2.68 18.98 13.74
CA ASP A 254 3.17 20.28 13.29
C ASP A 254 2.04 21.33 13.28
N ALA A 255 0.84 20.96 12.82
CA ALA A 255 -0.34 21.81 12.88
C ALA A 255 -0.69 22.22 14.32
N TRP A 256 -0.65 21.27 15.25
CA TRP A 256 -0.91 21.55 16.68
C TRP A 256 0.07 22.57 17.26
N HIS A 257 1.35 22.42 16.98
CA HIS A 257 2.43 23.22 17.55
C HIS A 257 2.70 24.54 16.81
N ALA A 258 2.13 24.75 15.61
CA ALA A 258 2.29 26.02 14.88
C ALA A 258 1.66 27.17 15.66
N LYS A 259 2.33 28.32 15.69
CA LYS A 259 1.80 29.54 16.33
C LYS A 259 0.73 30.21 15.47
N SER A 260 0.92 30.19 14.16
CA SER A 260 0.00 30.81 13.20
C SER A 260 -1.19 29.90 12.90
N TRP A 261 -2.42 30.40 13.04
CA TRP A 261 -3.63 29.68 12.62
C TRP A 261 -3.66 29.41 11.11
N ILE A 262 -3.10 30.30 10.31
CA ILE A 262 -2.98 30.12 8.86
C ILE A 262 -2.10 28.89 8.58
N ASP A 263 -0.99 28.75 9.31
CA ASP A 263 -0.07 27.60 9.13
C ASP A 263 -0.71 26.28 9.58
N LYS A 264 -1.53 26.30 10.64
CA LYS A 264 -2.31 25.13 11.08
C LYS A 264 -3.24 24.61 10.00
N MET A 265 -3.83 25.52 9.22
CA MET A 265 -4.76 25.16 8.16
C MET A 265 -4.06 24.82 6.84
N ARG A 266 -3.07 25.61 6.46
CA ARG A 266 -2.44 25.43 5.14
C ARG A 266 -1.47 24.24 5.05
N ILE A 267 -0.89 23.76 6.18
CA ILE A 267 0.11 22.67 6.18
C ILE A 267 -0.39 21.44 5.41
N TRP A 268 -1.67 21.16 5.46
CA TRP A 268 -2.28 20.01 4.80
C TRP A 268 -2.20 20.08 3.26
N PHE A 269 -2.23 21.31 2.72
CA PHE A 269 -2.29 21.57 1.28
C PHE A 269 -0.99 22.15 0.71
N MET A 270 0.00 22.38 1.56
CA MET A 270 1.32 22.83 1.15
C MET A 270 2.10 21.68 0.48
N PRO A 271 3.18 22.01 -0.27
CA PRO A 271 4.04 21.01 -0.89
C PRO A 271 4.54 19.98 0.12
N THR A 272 4.69 18.74 -0.34
CA THR A 272 5.18 17.62 0.47
C THR A 272 6.50 17.97 1.17
N GLY A 273 6.53 17.75 2.49
CA GLY A 273 7.68 18.07 3.32
C GLY A 273 7.70 19.52 3.86
N TRP A 274 6.83 20.41 3.40
CA TRP A 274 6.70 21.75 3.97
C TRP A 274 6.26 21.69 5.43
N ARG A 275 6.88 22.54 6.26
CA ARG A 275 6.59 22.67 7.69
C ARG A 275 6.54 24.16 8.08
N PRO A 276 5.70 24.57 9.06
CA PRO A 276 5.76 25.91 9.62
C PRO A 276 7.18 26.22 10.14
N ALA A 277 7.73 27.37 9.81
CA ALA A 277 9.11 27.72 10.14
C ALA A 277 9.37 27.69 11.66
N ASP A 278 8.41 28.17 12.47
CA ASP A 278 8.51 28.18 13.93
C ASP A 278 8.48 26.77 14.54
N VAL A 279 7.81 25.82 13.89
CA VAL A 279 7.78 24.40 14.31
C VAL A 279 9.06 23.71 13.86
N ALA A 280 9.50 23.94 12.63
CA ALA A 280 10.73 23.35 12.10
C ALA A 280 11.95 23.72 12.95
N ALA A 281 12.03 24.99 13.41
CA ALA A 281 13.10 25.46 14.27
C ALA A 281 13.09 24.88 15.70
N ARG A 282 11.89 24.50 16.22
CA ARG A 282 11.76 23.95 17.58
C ARG A 282 11.83 22.42 17.63
N PHE A 283 11.38 21.77 16.58
CA PHE A 283 11.24 20.32 16.50
C PHE A 283 11.92 19.84 15.22
N GLU A 284 13.24 19.75 15.30
CA GLU A 284 14.04 19.25 14.18
C GLU A 284 13.65 17.79 13.87
N ARG A 285 13.64 17.46 12.59
CA ARG A 285 13.49 16.07 12.10
C ARG A 285 14.62 15.74 11.16
N SER A 286 15.29 14.65 11.42
CA SER A 286 16.35 14.15 10.54
C SER A 286 15.78 13.80 9.16
N ILE A 287 16.53 14.14 8.14
CA ILE A 287 16.29 13.79 6.74
C ILE A 287 17.54 13.07 6.25
N ILE A 288 17.39 12.10 5.36
CA ILE A 288 18.54 11.49 4.69
C ILE A 288 19.15 12.56 3.76
N GLU A 289 20.35 13.03 4.10
CA GLU A 289 21.09 14.03 3.32
C GLU A 289 21.96 13.36 2.25
N ASP A 290 22.69 12.31 2.63
CA ASP A 290 23.47 11.47 1.72
C ASP A 290 22.80 10.10 1.57
N VAL A 291 22.17 9.90 0.41
CA VAL A 291 21.45 8.66 0.10
C VAL A 291 22.37 7.45 -0.09
N TYR A 292 23.65 7.68 -0.39
CA TYR A 292 24.63 6.61 -0.56
C TYR A 292 25.27 6.19 0.76
N ALA A 293 25.39 7.10 1.73
CA ALA A 293 25.86 6.81 3.07
C ALA A 293 24.75 6.23 3.99
N TYR A 294 23.49 6.39 3.61
CA TYR A 294 22.37 5.95 4.40
C TYR A 294 22.39 4.41 4.59
N GLN A 295 22.24 3.99 5.84
CA GLN A 295 22.09 2.57 6.21
C GLN A 295 20.63 2.21 6.25
N LYS A 296 20.22 1.25 5.41
CA LYS A 296 18.84 0.75 5.36
C LYS A 296 18.40 0.25 6.73
N TYR A 297 17.13 0.49 7.08
CA TYR A 297 16.54 0.01 8.33
C TYR A 297 16.70 -1.51 8.47
N HIS A 298 17.41 -1.95 9.49
CA HIS A 298 17.74 -3.35 9.69
C HIS A 298 17.74 -3.71 11.18
N PRO A 299 16.57 -3.96 11.78
CA PRO A 299 16.50 -4.47 13.14
C PRO A 299 17.16 -5.85 13.22
N LYS A 300 17.57 -6.25 14.42
CA LYS A 300 18.19 -7.56 14.66
C LYS A 300 17.28 -8.68 14.16
N GLU A 301 17.77 -9.49 13.21
CA GLU A 301 17.02 -10.59 12.59
C GLU A 301 17.55 -11.94 13.08
N THR A 302 16.96 -12.52 14.13
CA THR A 302 17.27 -13.88 14.55
C THR A 302 16.51 -14.92 13.72
N SER A 303 17.09 -16.12 13.55
CA SER A 303 16.43 -17.22 12.82
C SER A 303 15.10 -17.61 13.47
N SER A 304 15.03 -17.62 14.80
CA SER A 304 13.80 -17.90 15.54
C SER A 304 12.71 -16.87 15.24
N ARG A 305 13.06 -15.57 15.23
CA ARG A 305 12.12 -14.49 14.89
C ARG A 305 11.60 -14.64 13.46
N LYS A 306 12.47 -14.92 12.48
CA LYS A 306 12.08 -15.17 11.10
C LYS A 306 11.06 -16.31 10.98
N ILE A 307 11.31 -17.42 11.66
CA ILE A 307 10.41 -18.60 11.64
C ILE A 307 9.05 -18.24 12.25
N ILE A 308 9.03 -17.61 13.43
CA ILE A 308 7.80 -17.24 14.12
C ILE A 308 6.96 -16.27 13.29
N VAL A 309 7.58 -15.23 12.76
CA VAL A 309 6.93 -14.24 11.89
C VAL A 309 6.39 -14.90 10.63
N PHE A 310 7.17 -15.79 10.00
CA PHE A 310 6.74 -16.47 8.79
C PHE A 310 5.53 -17.38 9.01
N ILE A 311 5.53 -18.15 10.11
CA ILE A 311 4.38 -19.00 10.47
C ILE A 311 3.14 -18.13 10.71
N GLN A 312 3.25 -17.03 11.47
CA GLN A 312 2.13 -16.12 11.71
C GLN A 312 1.62 -15.46 10.42
N PHE A 313 2.52 -15.08 9.53
CA PHE A 313 2.18 -14.57 8.21
C PHE A 313 1.40 -15.59 7.38
N LEU A 314 1.87 -16.86 7.33
CA LEU A 314 1.16 -17.93 6.60
C LEU A 314 -0.22 -18.20 7.19
N LEU A 315 -0.36 -18.18 8.51
CA LEU A 315 -1.66 -18.32 9.19
C LEU A 315 -2.60 -17.15 8.84
N ALA A 316 -2.08 -15.91 8.78
CA ALA A 316 -2.87 -14.74 8.40
C ALA A 316 -3.33 -14.82 6.93
N ILE A 317 -2.45 -15.25 6.01
CA ILE A 317 -2.81 -15.46 4.59
C ILE A 317 -3.83 -16.59 4.45
N GLY A 318 -3.62 -17.73 5.13
CA GLY A 318 -4.57 -18.83 5.13
C GLY A 318 -5.96 -18.42 5.63
N LEU A 319 -6.01 -17.65 6.71
CA LEU A 319 -7.24 -17.12 7.27
C LEU A 319 -7.90 -16.08 6.34
N LEU A 320 -7.11 -15.24 5.67
CA LEU A 320 -7.60 -14.27 4.68
C LEU A 320 -8.25 -14.98 3.47
N LEU A 321 -7.58 -16.00 2.91
CA LEU A 321 -8.12 -16.76 1.78
C LEU A 321 -9.38 -17.53 2.19
N TYR A 322 -9.40 -18.13 3.38
CA TYR A 322 -10.59 -18.74 3.94
C TYR A 322 -11.73 -17.73 4.09
N PHE A 323 -11.46 -16.57 4.67
CA PHE A 323 -12.42 -15.48 4.80
C PHE A 323 -13.02 -15.07 3.46
N PHE A 324 -12.20 -14.88 2.42
CA PHE A 324 -12.70 -14.53 1.10
C PHE A 324 -13.51 -15.65 0.45
N SER A 325 -13.19 -16.91 0.71
CA SER A 325 -14.00 -18.05 0.22
C SER A 325 -15.42 -18.07 0.80
N GLN A 326 -15.59 -17.53 2.02
CA GLN A 326 -16.89 -17.46 2.69
C GLN A 326 -17.56 -16.08 2.57
N PHE A 327 -16.87 -15.08 2.00
CA PHE A 327 -17.25 -13.67 2.08
C PHE A 327 -18.70 -13.39 1.69
N SER A 328 -19.17 -14.04 0.62
CA SER A 328 -20.52 -13.82 0.07
C SER A 328 -21.65 -14.39 0.95
N SER A 329 -21.33 -15.35 1.82
CA SER A 329 -22.31 -16.00 2.71
C SER A 329 -22.39 -15.37 4.09
N LEU A 330 -21.43 -14.50 4.43
CA LEU A 330 -21.33 -13.89 5.75
C LEU A 330 -22.07 -12.54 5.81
N GLU A 331 -22.70 -12.27 6.93
CA GLU A 331 -23.25 -10.96 7.25
C GLU A 331 -22.13 -9.93 7.45
N THR A 332 -22.45 -8.66 7.19
CA THR A 332 -21.46 -7.56 7.25
C THR A 332 -20.78 -7.46 8.63
N GLU A 333 -21.52 -7.73 9.71
CA GLU A 333 -20.95 -7.73 11.06
C GLU A 333 -19.84 -8.78 11.19
N ILE A 334 -20.12 -10.02 10.76
CA ILE A 334 -19.14 -11.10 10.80
C ILE A 334 -17.94 -10.81 9.88
N GLN A 335 -18.17 -10.19 8.72
CA GLN A 335 -17.10 -9.75 7.83
C GLN A 335 -16.17 -8.73 8.52
N LEU A 336 -16.73 -7.73 9.21
CA LEU A 336 -15.95 -6.72 9.95
C LEU A 336 -15.16 -7.33 11.10
N LEU A 337 -15.78 -8.24 11.87
CA LEU A 337 -15.15 -8.92 13.00
C LEU A 337 -13.99 -9.82 12.52
N MET A 338 -14.18 -10.54 11.43
CA MET A 338 -13.13 -11.36 10.84
C MET A 338 -11.97 -10.52 10.31
N GLY A 339 -12.28 -9.41 9.63
CA GLY A 339 -11.28 -8.45 9.18
C GLY A 339 -10.48 -7.88 10.34
N GLY A 340 -11.12 -7.56 11.47
CA GLY A 340 -10.46 -7.11 12.70
C GLY A 340 -9.49 -8.15 13.27
N LEU A 341 -9.86 -9.43 13.27
CA LEU A 341 -8.99 -10.52 13.71
C LEU A 341 -7.72 -10.63 12.85
N ILE A 342 -7.89 -10.65 11.52
CA ILE A 342 -6.76 -10.72 10.58
C ILE A 342 -5.87 -9.47 10.73
N PHE A 343 -6.47 -8.29 10.86
CA PHE A 343 -5.72 -7.06 11.08
C PHE A 343 -4.86 -7.12 12.36
N LEU A 344 -5.41 -7.61 13.49
CA LEU A 344 -4.66 -7.79 14.73
C LEU A 344 -3.50 -8.77 14.58
N MET A 345 -3.68 -9.85 13.80
CA MET A 345 -2.58 -10.77 13.47
C MET A 345 -1.45 -10.06 12.73
N VAL A 346 -1.80 -9.27 11.70
CA VAL A 346 -0.80 -8.49 10.94
C VAL A 346 -0.05 -7.51 11.86
N MET A 347 -0.75 -6.81 12.74
CA MET A 347 -0.13 -5.89 13.70
C MET A 347 0.81 -6.61 14.66
N GLY A 348 0.44 -7.79 15.14
CA GLY A 348 1.26 -8.60 16.05
C GLY A 348 2.60 -9.00 15.43
N TYR A 349 2.56 -9.73 14.32
CA TYR A 349 3.79 -10.24 13.73
C TYR A 349 4.64 -9.14 13.06
N SER A 350 4.03 -8.09 12.49
CA SER A 350 4.82 -6.98 11.92
C SER A 350 5.54 -6.17 12.99
N SER A 351 4.93 -6.00 14.17
CA SER A 351 5.63 -5.42 15.33
C SER A 351 6.75 -6.33 15.84
N LEU A 352 6.59 -7.66 15.71
CA LEU A 352 7.66 -8.62 16.05
C LEU A 352 8.82 -8.53 15.05
N MET A 353 8.58 -8.22 13.77
CA MET A 353 9.66 -7.97 12.82
C MET A 353 10.59 -6.85 13.29
N ASP A 354 10.04 -5.81 13.91
CA ASP A 354 10.79 -4.70 14.49
C ASP A 354 11.48 -5.02 15.83
N GLY A 355 11.26 -6.21 16.43
CA GLY A 355 11.68 -6.52 17.80
C GLY A 355 10.95 -5.69 18.86
N SER A 356 9.80 -5.15 18.53
CA SER A 356 9.07 -4.21 19.37
C SER A 356 8.19 -4.93 20.42
N LYS A 357 8.16 -4.37 21.63
CA LYS A 357 7.22 -4.83 22.70
C LYS A 357 5.75 -4.64 22.30
N TRP A 358 5.44 -3.81 21.30
CA TRP A 358 4.10 -3.70 20.74
C TRP A 358 3.59 -5.02 20.17
N ALA A 359 4.48 -5.95 19.79
CA ALA A 359 4.09 -7.29 19.38
C ALA A 359 3.27 -7.99 20.49
N LEU A 360 3.75 -8.00 21.72
CA LEU A 360 3.03 -8.60 22.86
C LEU A 360 1.71 -7.88 23.17
N PHE A 361 1.66 -6.57 23.00
CA PHE A 361 0.42 -5.81 23.17
C PHE A 361 -0.65 -6.26 22.15
N PHE A 362 -0.30 -6.38 20.87
CA PHE A 362 -1.25 -6.85 19.85
C PHE A 362 -1.63 -8.31 20.03
N GLU A 363 -0.71 -9.17 20.46
CA GLU A 363 -1.02 -10.57 20.82
C GLU A 363 -2.04 -10.63 21.97
N GLY A 364 -1.84 -9.82 23.01
CA GLY A 364 -2.75 -9.71 24.14
C GLY A 364 -4.14 -9.21 23.73
N ILE A 365 -4.19 -8.15 22.91
CA ILE A 365 -5.47 -7.65 22.37
C ILE A 365 -6.16 -8.71 21.51
N ARG A 366 -5.44 -9.47 20.69
CA ARG A 366 -6.01 -10.55 19.88
C ARG A 366 -6.65 -11.65 20.73
N LEU A 367 -5.99 -12.04 21.83
CA LEU A 367 -6.55 -13.02 22.77
C LEU A 367 -7.83 -12.50 23.45
N LEU A 368 -7.81 -11.25 23.92
CA LEU A 368 -8.99 -10.60 24.49
C LEU A 368 -10.12 -10.45 23.46
N TYR A 369 -9.77 -10.14 22.23
CA TYR A 369 -10.73 -10.02 21.12
C TYR A 369 -11.41 -11.35 20.83
N LEU A 370 -10.66 -12.45 20.74
CA LEU A 370 -11.22 -13.80 20.55
C LEU A 370 -12.14 -14.21 21.72
N LEU A 371 -11.74 -13.90 22.95
CA LEU A 371 -12.58 -14.16 24.13
C LEU A 371 -13.86 -13.33 24.13
N ALA A 372 -13.75 -12.05 23.75
CA ALA A 372 -14.93 -11.18 23.61
C ALA A 372 -15.88 -11.67 22.53
N LEU A 373 -15.36 -12.10 21.38
CA LEU A 373 -16.18 -12.72 20.32
C LEU A 373 -16.90 -13.99 20.81
N TYR A 374 -16.21 -14.83 21.57
CA TYR A 374 -16.82 -16.07 22.10
C TYR A 374 -17.98 -15.76 23.07
N ILE A 375 -17.87 -14.71 23.87
CA ILE A 375 -18.89 -14.35 24.86
C ILE A 375 -20.02 -13.54 24.24
N LEU A 376 -19.69 -12.55 23.39
CA LEU A 376 -20.64 -11.55 22.92
C LEU A 376 -21.26 -11.86 21.56
N VAL A 377 -20.55 -12.62 20.72
CA VAL A 377 -20.98 -12.96 19.35
C VAL A 377 -20.75 -14.47 19.12
N PRO A 378 -21.47 -15.36 19.83
CA PRO A 378 -21.19 -16.80 19.75
C PRO A 378 -21.42 -17.38 18.34
N THR A 379 -22.26 -16.74 17.51
CA THR A 379 -22.48 -17.11 16.10
C THR A 379 -21.24 -16.91 15.24
N PHE A 380 -20.32 -16.05 15.61
CA PHE A 380 -19.07 -15.81 14.85
C PHE A 380 -18.32 -17.09 14.51
N PHE A 381 -18.22 -18.03 15.48
CA PHE A 381 -17.47 -19.27 15.28
C PHE A 381 -18.28 -20.32 14.51
N SER A 382 -19.61 -20.35 14.67
CA SER A 382 -20.47 -21.25 13.89
C SER A 382 -20.57 -20.81 12.43
N ASP A 383 -20.77 -19.52 12.19
CA ASP A 383 -20.96 -18.97 10.85
C ASP A 383 -19.68 -19.10 10.00
N LEU A 384 -18.52 -19.02 10.64
CA LEU A 384 -17.23 -19.24 10.00
C LEU A 384 -16.77 -20.71 10.03
N ALA A 385 -17.52 -21.64 10.65
CA ALA A 385 -17.08 -23.02 10.88
C ALA A 385 -15.64 -23.12 11.46
N LEU A 386 -15.23 -22.14 12.27
CA LEU A 386 -13.90 -22.07 12.89
C LEU A 386 -14.02 -22.33 14.40
N PRO A 387 -13.51 -23.45 14.92
CA PRO A 387 -13.64 -23.78 16.33
C PRO A 387 -12.87 -22.77 17.21
N PHE A 388 -13.56 -22.18 18.20
CA PHE A 388 -12.92 -21.26 19.17
C PHE A 388 -11.67 -21.87 19.84
N PRO A 389 -11.66 -23.14 20.31
CA PRO A 389 -10.47 -23.75 20.92
C PRO A 389 -9.25 -23.77 19.98
N LEU A 390 -9.47 -23.93 18.67
CA LEU A 390 -8.38 -23.91 17.70
C LEU A 390 -7.79 -22.50 17.57
N LEU A 391 -8.63 -21.49 17.39
CA LEU A 391 -8.16 -20.10 17.21
C LEU A 391 -7.49 -19.55 18.49
N ILE A 392 -8.07 -19.81 19.65
CA ILE A 392 -7.47 -19.36 20.92
C ILE A 392 -6.17 -20.11 21.21
N GLY A 393 -6.10 -21.41 20.89
CA GLY A 393 -4.89 -22.22 21.02
C GLY A 393 -3.74 -21.70 20.14
N ILE A 394 -4.00 -21.49 18.86
CA ILE A 394 -3.03 -20.90 17.91
C ILE A 394 -2.57 -19.53 18.39
N SER A 395 -3.50 -18.67 18.83
CA SER A 395 -3.17 -17.31 19.30
C SER A 395 -2.35 -17.34 20.60
N SER A 396 -2.64 -18.28 21.52
CA SER A 396 -1.87 -18.46 22.74
C SER A 396 -0.44 -18.93 22.45
N LEU A 397 -0.26 -19.90 21.56
CA LEU A 397 1.05 -20.35 21.11
C LEU A 397 1.84 -19.22 20.43
N SER A 398 1.17 -18.43 19.61
CA SER A 398 1.78 -17.25 18.97
C SER A 398 2.28 -16.24 20.01
N ALA A 399 1.47 -15.91 21.02
CA ALA A 399 1.85 -14.99 22.09
C ALA A 399 3.05 -15.51 22.90
N ILE A 400 3.08 -16.80 23.24
CA ILE A 400 4.20 -17.45 23.93
C ILE A 400 5.46 -17.37 23.07
N ALA A 401 5.37 -17.75 21.78
CA ALA A 401 6.51 -17.71 20.86
C ALA A 401 7.07 -16.28 20.69
N THR A 402 6.18 -15.30 20.59
CA THR A 402 6.54 -13.88 20.54
C THR A 402 7.28 -13.44 21.79
N LYS A 403 6.78 -13.81 22.98
CA LYS A 403 7.43 -13.50 24.26
C LYS A 403 8.84 -14.12 24.34
N VAL A 404 8.96 -15.39 23.99
CA VAL A 404 10.26 -16.10 23.99
C VAL A 404 11.23 -15.45 22.99
N SER A 405 10.77 -15.08 21.81
CA SER A 405 11.60 -14.40 20.81
C SER A 405 12.15 -13.06 21.32
N LEU A 406 11.33 -12.27 22.02
CA LEU A 406 11.73 -10.97 22.56
C LEU A 406 12.61 -11.08 23.82
N SER A 407 12.48 -12.17 24.60
CA SER A 407 13.29 -12.35 25.82
C SER A 407 14.71 -12.87 25.55
N ASN A 408 14.97 -13.41 24.37
CA ASN A 408 16.28 -13.92 23.94
C ASN A 408 17.16 -12.85 23.26
N GLU A 409 16.80 -11.61 23.35
CA GLU A 409 17.50 -10.43 22.82
C GLU A 409 18.03 -9.50 23.90
#